data_37c246d1b8ffeef2dbadad0d053f028a
#
_entry.id   37c246d1b8ffeef2dbadad0d053f028a
#
_cell.length_a   1.000
_cell.length_b   1.000
_cell.length_c   1.000
_cell.angle_alpha   90.00
_cell.angle_beta   90.00
_cell.angle_gamma   90.00
#
_symmetry.space_group_name_H-M   'P 1'
#
loop_
_entity.id
_entity.type
_entity.pdbx_description
1 polymer ?
#
loop_
_entity_poly.entity_id
_entity_poly.type
_entity_poly.pdbx_seq_one_letter_code
_entity_poly.pdbx_strand_id
1 'polypeptide(L)'
;MRDIYEKGEGKIRLRARTEIEKGDAGRTNIVITEIPYTISGNKLKLVESLAALAKDKVFDEIYDVRDESSKEGIRIVVEVKKGRDIDNLLNGLYKKSQMEDTYGVNLLAIRPTENGTGQPKVFNLKSLIEEFVLFQEDLYTREYQFLLEKAKKRLEIVEGLMKATDVIDLIIEILRGSSSVKQAKTCLIEG
;
A
#
# COMPACT_ATOMS: atom_id res chain seq x y z
N MET A 1 13.00 -8.63 12.29
CA MET A 1 11.52 -8.66 12.20
C MET A 1 10.87 -8.37 13.56
N ARG A 2 11.24 -9.09 14.62
CA ARG A 2 10.62 -8.90 15.95
C ARG A 2 10.70 -7.45 16.45
N ASP A 3 11.88 -6.81 16.39
CA ASP A 3 12.05 -5.41 16.80
C ASP A 3 11.17 -4.44 16.00
N ILE A 4 10.99 -4.69 14.71
CA ILE A 4 10.11 -3.86 13.85
C ILE A 4 8.66 -3.93 14.32
N TYR A 5 8.17 -5.13 14.66
CA TYR A 5 6.80 -5.30 15.13
C TYR A 5 6.58 -4.77 16.55
N GLU A 6 7.56 -4.90 17.43
CA GLU A 6 7.46 -4.47 18.83
C GLU A 6 7.78 -2.99 19.04
N LYS A 7 8.72 -2.42 18.25
CA LYS A 7 9.24 -1.05 18.47
C LYS A 7 8.86 -0.09 17.33
N GLY A 8 8.45 -0.62 16.15
CA GLY A 8 8.17 0.19 14.98
C GLY A 8 9.41 0.55 14.16
N GLU A 9 10.60 0.17 14.58
CA GLU A 9 11.86 0.46 13.91
C GLU A 9 12.75 -0.77 13.85
N GLY A 10 13.55 -0.86 12.78
CA GLY A 10 14.50 -1.95 12.64
C GLY A 10 15.15 -2.01 11.28
N LYS A 11 15.99 -3.03 11.09
CA LYS A 11 16.68 -3.29 9.83
C LYS A 11 16.34 -4.67 9.31
N ILE A 12 16.04 -4.76 8.01
CA ILE A 12 15.80 -6.01 7.29
C ILE A 12 16.95 -6.20 6.32
N ARG A 13 17.53 -7.39 6.31
CA ARG A 13 18.51 -7.78 5.30
C ARG A 13 17.78 -8.43 4.14
N LEU A 14 17.93 -7.86 2.96
CA LEU A 14 17.37 -8.35 1.70
C LEU A 14 18.48 -8.95 0.87
N ARG A 15 18.26 -10.14 0.31
CA ARG A 15 19.17 -10.82 -0.59
C ARG A 15 18.51 -11.08 -1.94
N ALA A 16 19.31 -10.99 -3.00
CA ALA A 16 18.94 -11.47 -4.31
C ALA A 16 18.62 -12.97 -4.26
N ARG A 17 17.61 -13.39 -4.99
CA ARG A 17 17.30 -14.80 -5.19
C ARG A 17 18.19 -15.34 -6.30
N THR A 18 18.87 -16.42 -6.00
CA THR A 18 19.82 -17.04 -6.92
C THR A 18 19.52 -18.52 -7.14
N GLU A 19 19.71 -18.98 -8.35
CA GLU A 19 19.59 -20.38 -8.76
C GLU A 19 20.89 -20.82 -9.41
N ILE A 20 21.24 -22.10 -9.28
CA ILE A 20 22.48 -22.66 -9.85
C ILE A 20 22.08 -23.54 -11.03
N GLU A 21 22.54 -23.18 -12.21
CA GLU A 21 22.30 -23.93 -13.45
C GLU A 21 23.62 -24.48 -14.01
N LYS A 22 23.52 -25.54 -14.78
CA LYS A 22 24.68 -26.06 -15.57
C LYS A 22 24.85 -25.17 -16.79
N GLY A 23 26.04 -24.60 -16.94
CA GLY A 23 26.45 -23.85 -18.11
C GLY A 23 27.13 -24.70 -19.17
N ASP A 24 27.51 -24.05 -20.25
CA ASP A 24 28.24 -24.68 -21.36
C ASP A 24 29.67 -25.09 -20.97
N ALA A 25 30.22 -26.08 -21.68
CA ALA A 25 31.57 -26.55 -21.48
C ALA A 25 31.95 -26.98 -20.04
N GLY A 26 30.95 -27.43 -19.26
CA GLY A 26 31.12 -27.87 -17.87
C GLY A 26 31.36 -26.75 -16.87
N ARG A 27 30.99 -25.51 -17.21
CA ARG A 27 30.89 -24.36 -16.31
C ARG A 27 29.60 -24.42 -15.50
N THR A 28 29.48 -23.52 -14.56
CA THR A 28 28.28 -23.38 -13.74
C THR A 28 27.80 -21.92 -13.81
N ASN A 29 26.52 -21.73 -13.92
CA ASN A 29 25.89 -20.41 -13.95
C ASN A 29 25.21 -20.15 -12.63
N ILE A 30 25.49 -18.99 -12.02
CA ILE A 30 24.68 -18.41 -10.95
C ILE A 30 23.69 -17.49 -11.64
N VAL A 31 22.41 -17.85 -11.58
CA VAL A 31 21.31 -17.08 -12.19
C VAL A 31 20.61 -16.29 -11.10
N ILE A 32 20.57 -14.97 -11.25
CA ILE A 32 19.87 -14.07 -10.34
C ILE A 32 18.49 -13.81 -10.92
N THR A 33 17.44 -14.24 -10.22
CA THR A 33 16.04 -14.13 -10.64
C THR A 33 15.30 -13.00 -9.94
N GLU A 34 15.74 -12.60 -8.74
CA GLU A 34 15.19 -11.46 -8.01
C GLU A 34 16.33 -10.64 -7.39
N ILE A 35 16.16 -9.34 -7.35
CA ILE A 35 17.13 -8.39 -6.78
C ILE A 35 16.48 -7.61 -5.63
N PRO A 36 17.27 -7.14 -4.62
CA PRO A 36 16.75 -6.28 -3.57
C PRO A 36 16.11 -5.01 -4.14
N TYR A 37 14.94 -4.63 -3.64
CA TYR A 37 14.23 -3.41 -4.07
C TYR A 37 14.95 -2.11 -3.69
N THR A 38 15.93 -2.19 -2.80
CA THR A 38 16.74 -1.07 -2.31
C THR A 38 17.88 -0.67 -3.25
N ILE A 39 18.11 -1.42 -4.32
CA ILE A 39 19.20 -1.13 -5.27
C ILE A 39 19.00 0.26 -5.87
N SER A 40 19.89 1.19 -5.49
CA SER A 40 19.90 2.54 -6.01
C SER A 40 20.28 2.54 -7.49
N GLY A 41 19.28 2.74 -8.35
CA GLY A 41 19.52 3.04 -9.76
C GLY A 41 19.23 1.94 -10.75
N ASN A 42 18.69 0.83 -10.37
CA ASN A 42 18.19 -0.26 -11.21
C ASN A 42 19.12 -1.47 -11.41
N LYS A 43 18.59 -2.47 -12.07
CA LYS A 43 19.26 -3.71 -12.49
C LYS A 43 20.58 -3.46 -13.21
N LEU A 44 20.68 -2.42 -14.06
CA LEU A 44 21.87 -2.13 -14.85
C LEU A 44 23.11 -1.88 -13.97
N LYS A 45 22.95 -1.08 -12.90
CA LYS A 45 24.06 -0.83 -11.97
C LYS A 45 24.55 -2.10 -11.25
N LEU A 46 23.64 -3.03 -10.95
CA LEU A 46 24.05 -4.32 -10.38
C LEU A 46 24.88 -5.11 -11.39
N VAL A 47 24.43 -5.20 -12.65
CA VAL A 47 25.16 -5.91 -13.73
C VAL A 47 26.54 -5.27 -13.94
N GLU A 48 26.62 -3.94 -14.03
CA GLU A 48 27.87 -3.21 -14.18
C GLU A 48 28.82 -3.47 -12.99
N SER A 49 28.30 -3.47 -11.76
CA SER A 49 29.11 -3.74 -10.58
C SER A 49 29.65 -5.18 -10.55
N LEU A 50 28.83 -6.16 -10.93
CA LEU A 50 29.25 -7.55 -11.04
C LEU A 50 30.31 -7.74 -12.15
N ALA A 51 30.10 -7.09 -13.30
CA ALA A 51 31.08 -7.10 -14.39
C ALA A 51 32.41 -6.43 -14.00
N ALA A 52 32.34 -5.32 -13.23
CA ALA A 52 33.54 -4.67 -12.70
C ALA A 52 34.32 -5.59 -11.75
N LEU A 53 33.63 -6.29 -10.83
CA LEU A 53 34.25 -7.23 -9.91
C LEU A 53 34.96 -8.39 -10.66
N ALA A 54 34.42 -8.82 -11.81
CA ALA A 54 35.05 -9.80 -12.68
C ALA A 54 36.28 -9.21 -13.40
N LYS A 55 36.15 -7.99 -13.99
CA LYS A 55 37.22 -7.32 -14.74
C LYS A 55 38.40 -6.96 -13.84
N ASP A 56 38.14 -6.48 -12.64
CA ASP A 56 39.17 -6.11 -11.66
C ASP A 56 39.78 -7.31 -10.95
N LYS A 57 39.38 -8.52 -11.34
CA LYS A 57 39.86 -9.80 -10.79
C LYS A 57 39.69 -9.90 -9.25
N VAL A 58 38.68 -9.21 -8.71
CA VAL A 58 38.29 -9.37 -7.29
C VAL A 58 37.78 -10.79 -7.05
N PHE A 59 37.09 -11.34 -8.05
CA PHE A 59 36.67 -12.74 -8.12
C PHE A 59 37.15 -13.34 -9.44
N ASP A 60 38.35 -13.96 -9.42
CA ASP A 60 38.95 -14.62 -10.60
C ASP A 60 38.13 -15.83 -11.06
N GLU A 61 37.21 -16.32 -10.22
CA GLU A 61 36.30 -17.42 -10.51
C GLU A 61 35.24 -17.05 -11.56
N ILE A 62 34.89 -15.78 -11.71
CA ILE A 62 33.92 -15.33 -12.70
C ILE A 62 34.53 -15.38 -14.08
N TYR A 63 33.80 -15.98 -15.02
CA TYR A 63 34.16 -16.01 -16.42
C TYR A 63 33.51 -14.86 -17.20
N ASP A 64 32.19 -14.69 -17.03
CA ASP A 64 31.42 -13.67 -17.72
C ASP A 64 30.18 -13.28 -16.92
N VAL A 65 29.62 -12.09 -17.18
CA VAL A 65 28.37 -11.58 -16.59
C VAL A 65 27.45 -11.07 -17.70
N ARG A 66 26.26 -11.64 -17.82
CA ARG A 66 25.29 -11.31 -18.87
C ARG A 66 23.92 -10.96 -18.28
N ASP A 67 23.25 -10.00 -18.91
CA ASP A 67 21.85 -9.71 -18.64
C ASP A 67 20.97 -10.37 -19.71
N GLU A 68 20.28 -11.42 -19.33
CA GLU A 68 19.36 -12.17 -20.17
C GLU A 68 17.89 -11.89 -19.79
N SER A 69 17.62 -10.80 -19.07
CA SER A 69 16.27 -10.45 -18.64
C SER A 69 15.34 -10.18 -19.81
N SER A 70 14.11 -10.63 -19.69
CA SER A 70 13.06 -10.51 -20.71
C SER A 70 11.76 -10.00 -20.12
N LYS A 71 10.66 -10.08 -20.88
CA LYS A 71 9.30 -9.79 -20.40
C LYS A 71 8.84 -10.78 -19.31
N GLU A 72 9.48 -11.94 -19.22
CA GLU A 72 9.16 -12.98 -18.24
C GLU A 72 9.76 -12.68 -16.86
N GLY A 73 10.78 -11.82 -16.78
CA GLY A 73 11.38 -11.41 -15.53
C GLY A 73 12.86 -11.07 -15.60
N ILE A 74 13.44 -10.87 -14.42
CA ILE A 74 14.87 -10.63 -14.24
C ILE A 74 15.62 -11.94 -14.40
N ARG A 75 16.65 -11.93 -15.25
CA ARG A 75 17.59 -13.03 -15.42
C ARG A 75 18.99 -12.46 -15.66
N ILE A 76 19.79 -12.38 -14.60
CA ILE A 76 21.20 -11.99 -14.69
C ILE A 76 22.03 -13.26 -14.48
N VAL A 77 22.88 -13.58 -15.44
CA VAL A 77 23.68 -14.79 -15.44
C VAL A 77 25.14 -14.44 -15.14
N VAL A 78 25.66 -14.99 -14.06
CA VAL A 78 27.08 -14.94 -13.70
C VAL A 78 27.68 -16.31 -14.01
N GLU A 79 28.46 -16.39 -15.08
CA GLU A 79 29.11 -17.62 -15.52
C GLU A 79 30.41 -17.86 -14.73
N VAL A 80 30.53 -19.03 -14.11
CA VAL A 80 31.63 -19.39 -13.22
C VAL A 80 32.56 -20.38 -13.90
N LYS A 81 33.87 -20.18 -13.80
CA LYS A 81 34.89 -21.08 -14.31
C LYS A 81 34.77 -22.48 -13.70
N LYS A 82 35.10 -23.51 -14.49
CA LYS A 82 35.02 -24.91 -14.07
C LYS A 82 35.85 -25.20 -12.80
N GLY A 83 35.28 -26.01 -11.90
CA GLY A 83 35.98 -26.52 -10.72
C GLY A 83 36.15 -25.48 -9.59
N ARG A 84 35.41 -24.39 -9.61
CA ARG A 84 35.40 -23.38 -8.55
C ARG A 84 34.32 -23.64 -7.52
N ASP A 85 34.56 -23.18 -6.30
CA ASP A 85 33.62 -23.26 -5.19
C ASP A 85 32.55 -22.16 -5.34
N ILE A 86 31.34 -22.59 -5.72
CA ILE A 86 30.22 -21.69 -6.00
C ILE A 86 29.66 -21.04 -4.72
N ASP A 87 29.62 -21.80 -3.63
CA ASP A 87 29.08 -21.30 -2.36
C ASP A 87 29.96 -20.19 -1.77
N ASN A 88 31.27 -20.36 -1.86
CA ASN A 88 32.24 -19.36 -1.42
C ASN A 88 32.16 -18.10 -2.29
N LEU A 89 32.11 -18.28 -3.62
CA LEU A 89 31.93 -17.17 -4.56
C LEU A 89 30.62 -16.41 -4.29
N LEU A 90 29.50 -17.12 -4.13
CA LEU A 90 28.19 -16.52 -3.86
C LEU A 90 28.19 -15.70 -2.56
N ASN A 91 28.79 -16.23 -1.51
CA ASN A 91 28.97 -15.50 -0.26
C ASN A 91 29.86 -14.26 -0.42
N GLY A 92 30.86 -14.34 -1.28
CA GLY A 92 31.69 -13.19 -1.65
C GLY A 92 30.91 -12.12 -2.41
N LEU A 93 30.10 -12.54 -3.39
CA LEU A 93 29.22 -11.65 -4.17
C LEU A 93 28.21 -10.91 -3.28
N TYR A 94 27.56 -11.60 -2.32
CA TYR A 94 26.67 -10.94 -1.36
C TYR A 94 27.39 -9.87 -0.53
N LYS A 95 28.64 -10.07 -0.18
CA LYS A 95 29.42 -9.10 0.62
C LYS A 95 30.00 -7.94 -0.18
N LYS A 96 30.28 -8.12 -1.45
CA LYS A 96 31.02 -7.15 -2.28
C LYS A 96 30.16 -6.46 -3.33
N SER A 97 28.91 -6.88 -3.51
CA SER A 97 27.98 -6.28 -4.44
C SER A 97 26.66 -5.90 -3.78
N GLN A 98 25.76 -5.28 -4.53
CA GLN A 98 24.41 -4.93 -4.09
C GLN A 98 23.42 -6.12 -4.13
N MET A 99 23.92 -7.36 -4.28
CA MET A 99 23.09 -8.56 -4.17
C MET A 99 22.54 -8.79 -2.76
N GLU A 100 23.17 -8.22 -1.74
CA GLU A 100 22.64 -8.12 -0.38
C GLU A 100 22.64 -6.66 0.05
N ASP A 101 21.51 -6.19 0.58
CA ASP A 101 21.37 -4.83 1.09
C ASP A 101 20.55 -4.82 2.37
N THR A 102 20.69 -3.74 3.14
CA THR A 102 19.98 -3.56 4.39
C THR A 102 18.92 -2.47 4.26
N TYR A 103 17.67 -2.85 4.42
CA TYR A 103 16.53 -1.93 4.42
C TYR A 103 16.19 -1.48 5.83
N GLY A 104 16.24 -0.15 6.06
CA GLY A 104 15.77 0.46 7.30
C GLY A 104 14.26 0.61 7.29
N VAL A 105 13.59 0.00 8.27
CA VAL A 105 12.14 0.13 8.46
C VAL A 105 11.87 1.10 9.59
N ASN A 106 10.95 2.04 9.35
CA ASN A 106 10.42 2.96 10.35
C ASN A 106 8.92 3.12 10.12
N LEU A 107 8.10 2.66 11.06
CA LEU A 107 6.64 2.74 11.01
C LEU A 107 6.17 4.12 11.51
N LEU A 108 6.66 5.17 10.87
CA LEU A 108 6.28 6.54 11.15
C LEU A 108 4.94 6.85 10.48
N ALA A 109 3.94 7.25 11.26
CA ALA A 109 2.65 7.71 10.75
C ALA A 109 2.22 9.01 11.44
N ILE A 110 1.31 9.74 10.81
CA ILE A 110 0.74 10.97 11.35
C ILE A 110 -0.56 10.62 12.07
N ARG A 111 -0.61 10.86 13.38
CA ARG A 111 -1.82 10.72 14.18
C ARG A 111 -2.60 12.03 14.15
N PRO A 112 -3.88 12.04 13.76
CA PRO A 112 -4.71 13.24 13.89
C PRO A 112 -4.86 13.61 15.38
N THR A 113 -4.79 14.91 15.67
CA THR A 113 -5.04 15.45 17.01
C THR A 113 -6.38 16.19 17.01
N GLU A 114 -6.97 16.39 18.18
CA GLU A 114 -8.23 17.12 18.36
C GLU A 114 -8.20 18.53 17.74
N ASN A 115 -7.02 19.14 17.68
CA ASN A 115 -6.81 20.46 17.08
C ASN A 115 -6.69 20.45 15.55
N GLY A 116 -6.89 19.31 14.90
CA GLY A 116 -6.75 19.16 13.44
C GLY A 116 -5.32 19.17 12.91
N THR A 117 -4.30 19.35 13.77
CA THR A 117 -2.89 19.24 13.41
C THR A 117 -2.43 17.79 13.57
N GLY A 118 -1.79 17.25 12.52
CA GLY A 118 -1.23 15.90 12.60
C GLY A 118 0.05 15.86 13.45
N GLN A 119 0.18 14.88 14.34
CA GLN A 119 1.40 14.62 15.11
C GLN A 119 2.12 13.39 14.56
N PRO A 120 3.39 13.52 14.11
CA PRO A 120 4.18 12.36 13.69
C PRO A 120 4.51 11.50 14.92
N LYS A 121 4.29 10.20 14.79
CA LYS A 121 4.57 9.20 15.83
C LYS A 121 5.06 7.91 15.20
N VAL A 122 6.08 7.30 15.80
CA VAL A 122 6.49 5.94 15.46
C VAL A 122 5.57 4.95 16.18
N PHE A 123 5.00 4.03 15.41
CA PHE A 123 4.07 3.04 15.90
C PHE A 123 4.69 1.65 15.88
N ASN A 124 4.39 0.83 16.85
CA ASN A 124 4.55 -0.60 16.71
C ASN A 124 3.37 -1.18 15.90
N LEU A 125 3.51 -2.40 15.40
CA LEU A 125 2.47 -3.00 14.54
C LEU A 125 1.11 -3.07 15.23
N LYS A 126 1.08 -3.46 16.52
CA LYS A 126 -0.16 -3.58 17.30
C LYS A 126 -0.85 -2.22 17.43
N SER A 127 -0.12 -1.19 17.87
CA SER A 127 -0.69 0.14 18.06
C SER A 127 -1.14 0.79 16.74
N LEU A 128 -0.47 0.48 15.62
CA LEU A 128 -0.89 0.93 14.30
C LEU A 128 -2.24 0.33 13.89
N ILE A 129 -2.42 -0.96 14.14
CA ILE A 129 -3.69 -1.65 13.87
C ILE A 129 -4.80 -1.12 14.79
N GLU A 130 -4.53 -0.93 16.08
CA GLU A 130 -5.49 -0.39 17.04
C GLU A 130 -5.97 1.01 16.65
N GLU A 131 -5.06 1.92 16.28
CA GLU A 131 -5.40 3.26 15.81
C GLU A 131 -6.22 3.21 14.50
N PHE A 132 -5.89 2.31 13.59
CA PHE A 132 -6.66 2.13 12.37
C PHE A 132 -8.09 1.65 12.64
N VAL A 133 -8.27 0.71 13.57
CA VAL A 133 -9.61 0.22 13.96
C VAL A 133 -10.43 1.33 14.58
N LEU A 134 -9.86 2.12 15.50
CA LEU A 134 -10.53 3.26 16.11
C LEU A 134 -10.94 4.31 15.07
N PHE A 135 -10.06 4.59 14.11
CA PHE A 135 -10.38 5.49 13.01
C PHE A 135 -11.55 4.98 12.15
N GLN A 136 -11.57 3.69 11.84
CA GLN A 136 -12.66 3.09 11.08
C GLN A 136 -13.99 3.14 11.84
N GLU A 137 -13.98 2.87 13.14
CA GLU A 137 -15.18 2.97 14.01
C GLU A 137 -15.75 4.39 14.01
N ASP A 138 -14.93 5.42 14.18
CA ASP A 138 -15.35 6.82 14.12
C ASP A 138 -15.89 7.17 12.72
N LEU A 139 -15.23 6.73 11.66
CA LEU A 139 -15.65 6.99 10.28
C LEU A 139 -17.04 6.42 10.01
N TYR A 140 -17.25 5.14 10.32
CA TYR A 140 -18.56 4.49 10.15
C TYR A 140 -19.63 5.12 11.03
N THR A 141 -19.29 5.47 12.25
CA THR A 141 -20.24 6.14 13.16
C THR A 141 -20.76 7.44 12.55
N ARG A 142 -19.87 8.28 12.04
CA ARG A 142 -20.25 9.54 11.36
C ARG A 142 -21.04 9.32 10.08
N GLU A 143 -20.66 8.33 9.28
CA GLU A 143 -21.37 7.96 8.04
C GLU A 143 -22.82 7.55 8.35
N TYR A 144 -23.01 6.62 9.28
CA TYR A 144 -24.34 6.14 9.63
C TYR A 144 -25.18 7.19 10.35
N GLN A 145 -24.59 8.09 11.15
CA GLN A 145 -25.31 9.23 11.72
C GLN A 145 -25.84 10.15 10.62
N PHE A 146 -25.02 10.48 9.63
CA PHE A 146 -25.45 11.28 8.47
C PHE A 146 -26.56 10.62 7.66
N LEU A 147 -26.44 9.33 7.38
CA LEU A 147 -27.46 8.56 6.65
C LEU A 147 -28.78 8.48 7.45
N LEU A 148 -28.69 8.30 8.77
CA LEU A 148 -29.85 8.27 9.66
C LEU A 148 -30.59 9.61 9.64
N GLU A 149 -29.88 10.73 9.77
CA GLU A 149 -30.53 12.07 9.72
C GLU A 149 -31.19 12.31 8.35
N LYS A 150 -30.52 11.91 7.26
CA LYS A 150 -31.11 12.00 5.92
C LYS A 150 -32.39 11.17 5.78
N ALA A 151 -32.37 9.95 6.31
CA ALA A 151 -33.54 9.07 6.29
C ALA A 151 -34.68 9.60 7.17
N LYS A 152 -34.39 10.14 8.36
CA LYS A 152 -35.41 10.78 9.25
C LYS A 152 -36.07 11.96 8.56
N LYS A 153 -35.30 12.85 7.95
CA LYS A 153 -35.87 13.98 7.20
C LYS A 153 -36.80 13.54 6.06
N ARG A 154 -36.40 12.45 5.36
CA ARG A 154 -37.25 11.90 4.30
C ARG A 154 -38.51 11.26 4.85
N LEU A 155 -38.41 10.55 5.96
CA LEU A 155 -39.53 9.92 6.64
C LEU A 155 -40.55 10.97 7.06
N GLU A 156 -40.13 12.06 7.70
CA GLU A 156 -40.98 13.18 8.11
C GLU A 156 -41.80 13.75 6.95
N ILE A 157 -41.15 13.97 5.81
CA ILE A 157 -41.83 14.43 4.59
C ILE A 157 -42.87 13.41 4.11
N VAL A 158 -42.53 12.13 4.09
CA VAL A 158 -43.43 11.07 3.63
C VAL A 158 -44.61 10.91 4.57
N GLU A 159 -44.40 10.93 5.89
CA GLU A 159 -45.48 10.89 6.89
C GLU A 159 -46.40 12.11 6.78
N GLY A 160 -45.84 13.30 6.55
CA GLY A 160 -46.62 14.51 6.28
C GLY A 160 -47.48 14.38 5.02
N LEU A 161 -46.93 13.83 3.93
CA LEU A 161 -47.67 13.56 2.69
C LEU A 161 -48.79 12.51 2.89
N MET A 162 -48.53 11.46 3.67
CA MET A 162 -49.56 10.47 4.01
C MET A 162 -50.71 11.11 4.74
N LYS A 163 -50.46 11.90 5.80
CA LYS A 163 -51.50 12.65 6.53
C LYS A 163 -52.24 13.60 5.62
N ALA A 164 -51.53 14.31 4.71
CA ALA A 164 -52.19 15.18 3.76
C ALA A 164 -53.12 14.44 2.80
N THR A 165 -52.73 13.19 2.40
CA THR A 165 -53.58 12.35 1.54
C THR A 165 -54.86 11.92 2.24
N ASP A 166 -54.82 11.65 3.53
CA ASP A 166 -56.02 11.25 4.32
C ASP A 166 -57.06 12.38 4.40
N VAL A 167 -56.63 13.64 4.30
CA VAL A 167 -57.52 14.83 4.35
C VAL A 167 -57.51 15.61 3.03
N ILE A 168 -57.26 14.92 1.94
CA ILE A 168 -57.02 15.56 0.61
C ILE A 168 -58.22 16.40 0.14
N ASP A 169 -59.45 15.96 0.38
CA ASP A 169 -60.68 16.66 0.00
C ASP A 169 -60.79 18.02 0.71
N LEU A 170 -60.49 18.06 2.00
CA LEU A 170 -60.46 19.31 2.78
C LEU A 170 -59.35 20.26 2.27
N ILE A 171 -58.18 19.76 1.96
CA ILE A 171 -57.10 20.54 1.38
C ILE A 171 -57.52 21.16 0.05
N ILE A 172 -58.18 20.41 -0.82
CA ILE A 172 -58.70 20.89 -2.14
C ILE A 172 -59.72 21.98 -1.91
N GLU A 173 -60.62 21.86 -0.94
CA GLU A 173 -61.62 22.84 -0.62
C GLU A 173 -61.01 24.17 -0.18
N ILE A 174 -60.02 24.12 0.74
CA ILE A 174 -59.26 25.29 1.21
C ILE A 174 -58.51 25.96 0.07
N LEU A 175 -57.87 25.21 -0.81
CA LEU A 175 -57.12 25.74 -1.93
C LEU A 175 -58.02 26.44 -2.95
N ARG A 176 -59.19 25.86 -3.23
CA ARG A 176 -60.19 26.44 -4.16
C ARG A 176 -60.84 27.71 -3.58
N GLY A 177 -61.04 27.79 -2.26
CA GLY A 177 -61.58 28.94 -1.60
C GLY A 177 -60.59 30.10 -1.37
N SER A 178 -59.29 29.88 -1.56
CA SER A 178 -58.26 30.87 -1.34
C SER A 178 -58.01 31.78 -2.52
N SER A 179 -57.93 33.10 -2.29
CA SER A 179 -57.67 34.12 -3.32
C SER A 179 -56.18 34.26 -3.69
N SER A 180 -55.26 33.72 -2.88
CA SER A 180 -53.80 33.76 -3.13
C SER A 180 -53.10 32.60 -2.46
N VAL A 181 -51.88 32.27 -3.01
CA VAL A 181 -51.00 31.22 -2.46
C VAL A 181 -50.59 31.50 -1.00
N LYS A 182 -50.46 32.78 -0.63
CA LYS A 182 -50.12 33.18 0.72
C LYS A 182 -51.28 32.88 1.69
N GLN A 183 -52.51 33.21 1.31
CA GLN A 183 -53.71 32.91 2.06
C GLN A 183 -53.95 31.40 2.20
N ALA A 184 -53.80 30.64 1.09
CA ALA A 184 -53.89 29.18 1.12
C ALA A 184 -52.91 28.53 2.14
N LYS A 185 -51.66 28.98 2.17
CA LYS A 185 -50.67 28.51 3.14
C LYS A 185 -51.06 28.82 4.59
N THR A 186 -51.50 30.03 4.85
CA THR A 186 -51.95 30.42 6.19
C THR A 186 -53.12 29.55 6.65
N CYS A 187 -54.14 29.38 5.80
CA CYS A 187 -55.30 28.54 6.13
C CYS A 187 -54.95 27.06 6.35
N LEU A 188 -53.97 26.53 5.62
CA LEU A 188 -53.49 25.14 5.84
C LEU A 188 -52.65 24.95 7.09
N ILE A 189 -52.06 26.01 7.63
CA ILE A 189 -51.23 25.94 8.85
C ILE A 189 -52.09 26.19 10.10
N GLU A 190 -53.06 27.06 10.02
CA GLU A 190 -53.88 27.52 11.14
C GLU A 190 -55.19 26.74 11.29
N GLY A 191 -55.63 26.02 10.26
CA GLY A 191 -56.87 25.24 10.23
C GLY A 191 -56.67 23.79 10.49
#